data_63ac00523488b9c9790220ed50bed3ca
#
_entry.id   63ac00523488b9c9790220ed50bed3ca
#
_cell.length_a   1.000
_cell.length_b   1.000
_cell.length_c   1.000
_cell.angle_alpha   90.00
_cell.angle_beta   90.00
_cell.angle_gamma   90.00
#
_symmetry.space_group_name_H-M   'P 1'
#
loop_
_entity.id
_entity.type
_entity.pdbx_description
1 polymer ?
#
loop_
_entity_poly.entity_id
_entity_poly.type
_entity_poly.pdbx_seq_one_letter_code
_entity_poly.pdbx_strand_id
1 'polypeptide(L)'
;VLRAALKEVFGVERIPDFDIAHADYLVNFGADFLATEFSPVRYSGGYGNFRQGGHHRGTFHHIGSRFSMTAANSDKWIFVTPGHEGDVAMSIAYVLVTEHSDQVDSEAMKAFIGTNGLESLAEFNPETVSKTSGVAADQIREVAKQLVGHEHSLVMGGGAAAATSNGLYNMVAIYFLNHLLGNVGKSGGVLPNPDLPLEHLPATATGASFAEWQTVTAKMRDGKVNLVMMHGANPVYGLPAATNFGDALNSVEKIVSFSSFMDETTAMADLILPDHTYLESWGDDVPEPGPGYQAITFQQPVIRPFLNTKPFGDSLLDLSRRVGGNFGDSLPWGNMKDVL
;
A
#
# COMPACT_ATOMS: atom_id res chain seq x y z
N VAL A 1 -3.92 -1.79 -7.26
CA VAL A 1 -5.21 -1.23 -6.84
C VAL A 1 -4.98 -0.02 -5.95
N LEU A 2 -4.37 -0.17 -4.74
CA LEU A 2 -4.18 0.93 -3.78
C LEU A 2 -3.49 2.15 -4.41
N ARG A 3 -2.30 1.98 -5.00
CA ARG A 3 -1.57 3.09 -5.65
C ARG A 3 -2.37 3.77 -6.77
N ALA A 4 -3.12 3.00 -7.56
CA ALA A 4 -3.99 3.58 -8.59
C ALA A 4 -5.12 4.42 -7.99
N ALA A 5 -5.75 3.94 -6.91
CA ALA A 5 -6.78 4.72 -6.20
C ALA A 5 -6.21 5.99 -5.53
N LEU A 6 -5.02 5.89 -4.93
CA LEU A 6 -4.33 7.05 -4.32
C LEU A 6 -3.99 8.11 -5.38
N LYS A 7 -3.53 7.67 -6.55
CA LYS A 7 -3.26 8.57 -7.67
C LYS A 7 -4.53 9.26 -8.17
N GLU A 8 -5.62 8.51 -8.30
CA GLU A 8 -6.90 9.05 -8.76
C GLU A 8 -7.48 10.07 -7.77
N VAL A 9 -7.42 9.75 -6.47
CA VAL A 9 -8.07 10.56 -5.43
C VAL A 9 -7.17 11.67 -4.91
N PHE A 10 -5.90 11.37 -4.62
CA PHE A 10 -4.98 12.33 -3.98
C PHE A 10 -3.90 12.87 -4.92
N GLY A 11 -3.86 12.41 -6.19
CA GLY A 11 -2.85 12.82 -7.17
C GLY A 11 -1.46 12.23 -6.94
N VAL A 12 -1.28 11.33 -5.96
CA VAL A 12 0.00 10.73 -5.59
C VAL A 12 -0.07 9.21 -5.55
N GLU A 13 1.00 8.54 -5.97
CA GLU A 13 1.06 7.06 -5.94
C GLU A 13 1.62 6.51 -4.62
N ARG A 14 2.25 7.35 -3.80
CA ARG A 14 2.79 6.96 -2.50
C ARG A 14 1.67 6.83 -1.48
N ILE A 15 1.77 5.82 -0.62
CA ILE A 15 0.81 5.60 0.46
C ILE A 15 0.95 6.77 1.46
N PRO A 16 -0.12 7.56 1.69
CA PRO A 16 -0.09 8.64 2.67
C PRO A 16 -0.03 8.08 4.08
N ASP A 17 0.27 8.94 5.04
CA ASP A 17 0.04 8.62 6.44
C ASP A 17 -1.44 8.88 6.79
N PHE A 18 -2.11 7.86 7.30
CA PHE A 18 -3.44 7.98 7.90
C PHE A 18 -3.27 8.29 9.38
N ASP A 19 -3.46 9.52 9.78
CA ASP A 19 -3.11 10.01 11.12
C ASP A 19 -4.12 9.56 12.19
N ILE A 20 -4.14 8.25 12.45
CA ILE A 20 -5.01 7.63 13.46
C ILE A 20 -4.75 8.21 14.86
N ALA A 21 -3.50 8.60 15.14
CA ALA A 21 -3.11 9.06 16.47
C ALA A 21 -3.88 10.30 16.94
N HIS A 22 -4.27 11.16 16.02
CA HIS A 22 -4.95 12.44 16.28
C HIS A 22 -6.40 12.45 15.80
N ALA A 23 -6.93 11.32 15.34
CA ALA A 23 -8.34 11.21 14.95
C ALA A 23 -9.23 11.06 16.20
N ASP A 24 -10.47 11.55 16.13
CA ASP A 24 -11.53 11.34 17.12
C ASP A 24 -12.47 10.22 16.69
N TYR A 25 -12.68 10.10 15.38
CA TYR A 25 -13.52 9.07 14.78
C TYR A 25 -12.83 8.41 13.59
N LEU A 26 -12.72 7.10 13.63
CA LEU A 26 -12.12 6.29 12.56
C LEU A 26 -13.15 5.38 11.92
N VAL A 27 -13.28 5.46 10.60
CA VAL A 27 -14.00 4.47 9.78
C VAL A 27 -12.99 3.75 8.90
N ASN A 28 -12.91 2.44 9.05
CA ASN A 28 -12.00 1.60 8.29
C ASN A 28 -12.75 0.58 7.44
N PHE A 29 -12.48 0.59 6.13
CA PHE A 29 -13.06 -0.35 5.17
C PHE A 29 -12.06 -1.46 4.86
N GLY A 30 -12.15 -2.55 5.58
CA GLY A 30 -11.44 -3.80 5.29
C GLY A 30 -9.93 -3.83 5.53
N ALA A 31 -9.28 -2.70 5.79
CA ALA A 31 -7.84 -2.68 6.06
C ALA A 31 -7.51 -3.35 7.40
N ASP A 32 -6.54 -4.26 7.40
CA ASP A 32 -6.09 -4.95 8.62
C ASP A 32 -4.82 -4.29 9.18
N PHE A 33 -4.93 -2.99 9.49
CA PHE A 33 -3.83 -2.13 9.86
C PHE A 33 -3.16 -2.49 11.22
N LEU A 34 -3.84 -3.23 12.08
CA LEU A 34 -3.26 -3.73 13.32
C LEU A 34 -2.49 -5.05 13.15
N ALA A 35 -2.52 -5.65 11.95
CA ALA A 35 -1.87 -6.94 11.70
C ALA A 35 -0.93 -6.94 10.48
N THR A 36 -1.45 -6.66 9.29
CA THR A 36 -0.73 -6.97 8.03
C THR A 36 -0.64 -5.83 7.04
N GLU A 37 -1.40 -4.75 7.18
CA GLU A 37 -1.44 -3.69 6.19
C GLU A 37 -0.69 -2.43 6.59
N PHE A 38 -0.15 -1.77 5.59
CA PHE A 38 0.62 -0.53 5.69
C PHE A 38 1.86 -0.70 6.60
N SER A 39 1.86 -0.07 7.76
CA SER A 39 2.91 -0.18 8.78
C SER A 39 2.28 -0.56 10.12
N PRO A 40 2.13 -1.86 10.43
CA PRO A 40 1.43 -2.32 11.64
C PRO A 40 1.99 -1.75 12.93
N VAL A 41 3.32 -1.58 13.03
CA VAL A 41 3.97 -1.02 14.21
C VAL A 41 3.59 0.44 14.41
N ARG A 42 3.66 1.26 13.35
CA ARG A 42 3.27 2.67 13.40
C ARG A 42 1.79 2.82 13.74
N TYR A 43 0.93 2.10 13.01
CA TYR A 43 -0.52 2.20 13.21
C TYR A 43 -0.99 1.61 14.53
N SER A 44 -0.32 0.60 15.08
CA SER A 44 -0.60 0.12 16.43
C SER A 44 -0.22 1.16 17.48
N GLY A 45 0.89 1.88 17.31
CA GLY A 45 1.26 3.01 18.16
C GLY A 45 0.24 4.15 18.08
N GLY A 46 -0.15 4.55 16.86
CA GLY A 46 -1.19 5.55 16.62
C GLY A 46 -2.54 5.14 17.21
N TYR A 47 -2.93 3.87 17.03
CA TYR A 47 -4.14 3.32 17.63
C TYR A 47 -4.10 3.33 19.17
N GLY A 48 -2.94 3.07 19.77
CA GLY A 48 -2.75 3.21 21.22
C GLY A 48 -3.09 4.63 21.69
N ASN A 49 -2.56 5.66 21.02
CA ASN A 49 -2.85 7.05 21.31
C ASN A 49 -4.34 7.39 21.12
N PHE A 50 -4.92 6.96 20.00
CA PHE A 50 -6.33 7.12 19.68
C PHE A 50 -7.27 6.52 20.75
N ARG A 51 -6.89 5.39 21.34
CA ARG A 51 -7.72 4.66 22.31
C ARG A 51 -7.43 5.02 23.77
N GLN A 52 -6.25 5.53 24.07
CA GLN A 52 -5.80 5.83 25.44
C GLN A 52 -5.63 7.33 25.69
N GLY A 53 -5.90 8.17 24.69
CA GLY A 53 -5.73 9.61 24.77
C GLY A 53 -6.38 10.21 26.01
N GLY A 54 -5.67 11.14 26.69
CA GLY A 54 -5.99 11.58 28.04
C GLY A 54 -7.31 12.32 28.23
N HIS A 55 -7.96 12.81 27.17
CA HIS A 55 -9.22 13.54 27.22
C HIS A 55 -10.33 12.96 26.34
N HIS A 56 -9.99 12.24 25.30
CA HIS A 56 -10.95 11.59 24.39
C HIS A 56 -10.47 10.20 24.00
N ARG A 57 -11.30 9.20 24.23
CA ARG A 57 -11.14 7.90 23.64
C ARG A 57 -11.81 7.92 22.27
N GLY A 58 -11.02 7.80 21.20
CA GLY A 58 -11.52 7.79 19.84
C GLY A 58 -12.53 6.65 19.59
N THR A 59 -13.50 6.90 18.74
CA THR A 59 -14.52 5.92 18.32
C THR A 59 -14.11 5.27 16.99
N PHE A 60 -14.18 3.94 16.93
CA PHE A 60 -13.73 3.18 15.78
C PHE A 60 -14.83 2.27 15.22
N HIS A 61 -15.25 2.51 13.98
CA HIS A 61 -16.12 1.61 13.23
C HIS A 61 -15.33 0.89 12.13
N HIS A 62 -15.46 -0.43 12.07
CA HIS A 62 -14.89 -1.26 11.01
C HIS A 62 -16.01 -1.80 10.11
N ILE A 63 -15.93 -1.46 8.82
CA ILE A 63 -16.84 -1.95 7.77
C ILE A 63 -16.06 -2.97 6.95
N GLY A 64 -16.49 -4.21 6.95
CA GLY A 64 -15.76 -5.25 6.24
C GLY A 64 -16.41 -6.61 6.32
N SER A 65 -16.13 -7.43 5.32
CA SER A 65 -16.65 -8.79 5.20
C SER A 65 -15.97 -9.81 6.13
N ARG A 66 -14.75 -9.46 6.63
CA ARG A 66 -13.94 -10.32 7.48
C ARG A 66 -13.84 -9.75 8.90
N PHE A 67 -14.11 -10.60 9.90
CA PHE A 67 -13.84 -10.27 11.30
C PHE A 67 -12.36 -10.52 11.62
N SER A 68 -11.52 -9.55 11.23
CA SER A 68 -10.07 -9.56 11.43
C SER A 68 -9.67 -9.14 12.85
N MET A 69 -8.36 -9.18 13.16
CA MET A 69 -7.84 -8.61 14.40
C MET A 69 -8.21 -7.13 14.53
N THR A 70 -8.11 -6.37 13.45
CA THR A 70 -8.51 -4.96 13.41
C THR A 70 -10.00 -4.79 13.67
N ALA A 71 -10.85 -5.62 13.03
CA ALA A 71 -12.29 -5.59 13.26
C ALA A 71 -12.65 -5.93 14.72
N ALA A 72 -11.98 -6.90 15.33
CA ALA A 72 -12.21 -7.31 16.73
C ALA A 72 -11.86 -6.19 17.74
N ASN A 73 -11.05 -5.23 17.36
CA ASN A 73 -10.69 -4.08 18.19
C ASN A 73 -11.55 -2.83 17.91
N SER A 74 -12.51 -2.89 16.99
CA SER A 74 -13.45 -1.79 16.73
C SER A 74 -14.54 -1.71 17.81
N ASP A 75 -15.11 -0.51 17.99
CA ASP A 75 -16.31 -0.35 18.83
C ASP A 75 -17.55 -0.91 18.15
N LYS A 76 -17.54 -0.92 16.81
CA LYS A 76 -18.59 -1.51 16.01
C LYS A 76 -18.04 -2.14 14.73
N TRP A 77 -18.25 -3.43 14.58
CA TRP A 77 -18.05 -4.11 13.31
C TRP A 77 -19.37 -4.12 12.54
N ILE A 78 -19.33 -3.61 11.32
CA ILE A 78 -20.45 -3.57 10.37
C ILE A 78 -20.10 -4.53 9.23
N PHE A 79 -20.80 -5.65 9.17
CA PHE A 79 -20.62 -6.60 8.08
C PHE A 79 -21.10 -5.98 6.77
N VAL A 80 -20.31 -6.14 5.71
CA VAL A 80 -20.67 -5.79 4.34
C VAL A 80 -20.46 -7.01 3.44
N THR A 81 -21.37 -7.22 2.50
CA THR A 81 -21.21 -8.23 1.44
C THR A 81 -19.96 -7.92 0.62
N PRO A 82 -19.04 -8.90 0.42
CA PRO A 82 -17.79 -8.67 -0.31
C PRO A 82 -18.04 -8.01 -1.67
N GLY A 83 -17.25 -6.95 -1.97
CA GLY A 83 -17.35 -6.19 -3.20
C GLY A 83 -18.32 -5.01 -3.16
N HIS A 84 -19.09 -4.83 -2.09
CA HIS A 84 -20.02 -3.70 -1.92
C HIS A 84 -19.48 -2.61 -0.97
N GLU A 85 -18.22 -2.68 -0.58
CA GLU A 85 -17.59 -1.69 0.29
C GLU A 85 -17.62 -0.29 -0.35
N GLY A 86 -17.39 -0.21 -1.66
CA GLY A 86 -17.48 1.04 -2.42
C GLY A 86 -18.90 1.60 -2.48
N ASP A 87 -19.90 0.75 -2.66
CA ASP A 87 -21.31 1.17 -2.68
C ASP A 87 -21.72 1.75 -1.32
N VAL A 88 -21.25 1.14 -0.21
CA VAL A 88 -21.48 1.68 1.14
C VAL A 88 -20.78 3.03 1.31
N ALA A 89 -19.55 3.19 0.81
CA ALA A 89 -18.83 4.47 0.86
C ALA A 89 -19.55 5.55 0.03
N MET A 90 -20.02 5.21 -1.17
CA MET A 90 -20.84 6.10 -2.01
C MET A 90 -22.16 6.45 -1.35
N SER A 91 -22.78 5.51 -0.64
CA SER A 91 -24.01 5.77 0.12
C SER A 91 -23.77 6.71 1.30
N ILE A 92 -22.66 6.56 2.00
CA ILE A 92 -22.24 7.52 3.05
C ILE A 92 -22.02 8.90 2.42
N ALA A 93 -21.32 9.00 1.27
CA ALA A 93 -21.13 10.24 0.55
C ALA A 93 -22.46 10.87 0.13
N TYR A 94 -23.41 10.07 -0.35
CA TYR A 94 -24.76 10.53 -0.70
C TYR A 94 -25.46 11.17 0.51
N VAL A 95 -25.45 10.51 1.68
CA VAL A 95 -26.02 11.05 2.93
C VAL A 95 -25.32 12.35 3.34
N LEU A 96 -23.99 12.38 3.28
CA LEU A 96 -23.22 13.59 3.60
C LEU A 96 -23.66 14.80 2.75
N VAL A 97 -23.81 14.64 1.45
CA VAL A 97 -24.16 15.74 0.55
C VAL A 97 -25.66 16.08 0.55
N THR A 98 -26.54 15.17 0.96
CA THR A 98 -28.00 15.41 0.99
C THR A 98 -28.52 15.84 2.37
N GLU A 99 -27.97 15.28 3.44
CA GLU A 99 -28.47 15.49 4.81
C GLU A 99 -27.52 16.36 5.66
N HIS A 100 -26.22 16.54 5.25
CA HIS A 100 -25.19 17.26 5.98
C HIS A 100 -24.36 18.20 5.09
N SER A 101 -24.95 18.76 4.05
CA SER A 101 -24.26 19.55 3.02
C SER A 101 -23.55 20.80 3.54
N ASP A 102 -23.95 21.33 4.68
CA ASP A 102 -23.34 22.47 5.36
C ASP A 102 -22.08 22.12 6.17
N GLN A 103 -21.80 20.83 6.35
CA GLN A 103 -20.70 20.31 7.17
C GLN A 103 -19.62 19.61 6.32
N VAL A 104 -19.74 19.62 4.99
CA VAL A 104 -18.78 19.01 4.06
C VAL A 104 -18.05 20.05 3.24
N ASP A 105 -16.91 19.66 2.67
CA ASP A 105 -16.16 20.53 1.76
C ASP A 105 -16.96 20.83 0.49
N SER A 106 -17.18 22.12 0.20
CA SER A 106 -18.04 22.57 -0.88
C SER A 106 -17.50 22.25 -2.28
N GLU A 107 -16.19 22.23 -2.47
CA GLU A 107 -15.58 21.92 -3.76
C GLU A 107 -15.62 20.41 -4.02
N ALA A 108 -15.33 19.60 -3.01
CA ALA A 108 -15.46 18.15 -3.09
C ALA A 108 -16.93 17.74 -3.30
N MET A 109 -17.88 18.42 -2.64
CA MET A 109 -19.31 18.18 -2.85
C MET A 109 -19.72 18.49 -4.30
N LYS A 110 -19.30 19.62 -4.86
CA LYS A 110 -19.57 19.98 -6.27
C LYS A 110 -18.98 18.96 -7.23
N ALA A 111 -17.73 18.50 -6.96
CA ALA A 111 -17.10 17.47 -7.77
C ALA A 111 -17.85 16.14 -7.70
N PHE A 112 -18.35 15.75 -6.53
CA PHE A 112 -19.12 14.53 -6.33
C PHE A 112 -20.47 14.56 -7.06
N ILE A 113 -21.21 15.65 -6.92
CA ILE A 113 -22.52 15.83 -7.58
C ILE A 113 -22.34 15.92 -9.11
N GLY A 114 -21.23 16.51 -9.57
CA GLY A 114 -20.92 16.66 -10.99
C GLY A 114 -21.95 17.50 -11.74
N THR A 115 -21.94 17.38 -13.07
CA THR A 115 -22.86 18.10 -13.96
C THR A 115 -24.25 17.47 -14.03
N ASN A 116 -24.39 16.20 -13.62
CA ASN A 116 -25.63 15.44 -13.73
C ASN A 116 -26.58 15.66 -12.54
N GLY A 117 -26.12 16.34 -11.50
CA GLY A 117 -26.90 16.65 -10.32
C GLY A 117 -27.12 15.44 -9.38
N LEU A 118 -27.79 15.70 -8.26
CA LEU A 118 -28.05 14.68 -7.24
C LEU A 118 -28.92 13.50 -7.72
N GLU A 119 -29.72 13.69 -8.75
CA GLU A 119 -30.58 12.64 -9.29
C GLU A 119 -29.76 11.47 -9.85
N SER A 120 -28.58 11.74 -10.41
CA SER A 120 -27.68 10.70 -10.91
C SER A 120 -27.06 9.83 -9.81
N LEU A 121 -27.13 10.28 -8.56
CA LEU A 121 -26.63 9.59 -7.39
C LEU A 121 -27.72 8.83 -6.62
N ALA A 122 -28.96 8.84 -7.10
CA ALA A 122 -30.10 8.22 -6.41
C ALA A 122 -29.95 6.71 -6.17
N GLU A 123 -29.15 6.02 -6.99
CA GLU A 123 -28.82 4.60 -6.80
C GLU A 123 -28.04 4.34 -5.51
N PHE A 124 -27.30 5.35 -5.01
CA PHE A 124 -26.52 5.26 -3.77
C PHE A 124 -27.32 5.64 -2.52
N ASN A 125 -28.60 5.81 -2.64
CA ASN A 125 -29.42 6.08 -1.47
C ASN A 125 -29.36 4.89 -0.50
N PRO A 126 -29.37 5.11 0.83
CA PRO A 126 -29.17 4.05 1.83
C PRO A 126 -30.14 2.88 1.71
N GLU A 127 -31.38 3.12 1.35
CA GLU A 127 -32.43 2.08 1.20
C GLU A 127 -32.14 1.17 -0.01
N THR A 128 -31.49 1.69 -1.04
CA THR A 128 -31.11 0.92 -2.22
C THR A 128 -29.86 0.11 -1.91
N VAL A 129 -28.82 0.74 -1.39
CA VAL A 129 -27.52 0.10 -1.08
C VAL A 129 -27.68 -0.96 0.02
N SER A 130 -28.56 -0.75 0.98
CA SER A 130 -28.85 -1.73 2.04
C SER A 130 -29.28 -3.11 1.49
N LYS A 131 -29.98 -3.15 0.36
CA LYS A 131 -30.50 -4.40 -0.23
C LYS A 131 -29.39 -5.29 -0.81
N THR A 132 -28.33 -4.70 -1.28
CA THR A 132 -27.20 -5.40 -1.92
C THR A 132 -26.02 -5.58 -1.00
N SER A 133 -25.68 -4.56 -0.23
CA SER A 133 -24.54 -4.56 0.67
C SER A 133 -24.75 -5.34 1.97
N GLY A 134 -26.01 -5.51 2.39
CA GLY A 134 -26.36 -6.09 3.69
C GLY A 134 -26.17 -5.14 4.88
N VAL A 135 -25.73 -3.89 4.63
CA VAL A 135 -25.59 -2.86 5.66
C VAL A 135 -26.93 -2.14 5.81
N ALA A 136 -27.48 -2.07 7.01
CA ALA A 136 -28.77 -1.40 7.22
C ALA A 136 -28.67 0.11 6.89
N ALA A 137 -29.73 0.67 6.28
CA ALA A 137 -29.77 2.08 5.90
C ALA A 137 -29.50 3.04 7.07
N ASP A 138 -30.05 2.71 8.26
CA ASP A 138 -29.84 3.49 9.48
C ASP A 138 -28.36 3.43 9.94
N GLN A 139 -27.66 2.32 9.71
CA GLN A 139 -26.22 2.23 10.01
C GLN A 139 -25.39 3.12 9.08
N ILE A 140 -25.76 3.20 7.80
CA ILE A 140 -25.09 4.08 6.83
C ILE A 140 -25.27 5.55 7.27
N ARG A 141 -26.50 5.96 7.62
CA ARG A 141 -26.78 7.32 8.13
C ARG A 141 -26.04 7.60 9.44
N GLU A 142 -26.00 6.64 10.35
CA GLU A 142 -25.28 6.82 11.61
C GLU A 142 -23.77 7.03 11.37
N VAL A 143 -23.16 6.26 10.48
CA VAL A 143 -21.74 6.47 10.12
C VAL A 143 -21.52 7.85 9.50
N ALA A 144 -22.38 8.27 8.57
CA ALA A 144 -22.30 9.61 7.96
C ALA A 144 -22.42 10.73 9.02
N LYS A 145 -23.39 10.62 9.91
CA LYS A 145 -23.61 11.56 11.02
C LYS A 145 -22.40 11.63 11.95
N GLN A 146 -21.79 10.48 12.30
CA GLN A 146 -20.60 10.44 13.14
C GLN A 146 -19.41 11.08 12.45
N LEU A 147 -19.25 10.89 11.13
CA LEU A 147 -18.16 11.49 10.36
C LEU A 147 -18.14 13.02 10.41
N VAL A 148 -19.30 13.66 10.36
CA VAL A 148 -19.38 15.12 10.47
C VAL A 148 -19.57 15.62 11.91
N GLY A 149 -19.91 14.72 12.81
CA GLY A 149 -20.10 15.03 14.25
C GLY A 149 -18.81 15.13 15.05
N HIS A 150 -17.67 14.74 14.48
CA HIS A 150 -16.36 14.79 15.11
C HIS A 150 -15.44 15.75 14.35
N GLU A 151 -14.58 16.46 15.06
CA GLU A 151 -13.67 17.43 14.46
C GLU A 151 -12.60 16.75 13.60
N HIS A 152 -12.08 15.62 14.05
CA HIS A 152 -11.03 14.85 13.38
C HIS A 152 -11.54 13.44 13.00
N SER A 153 -12.26 13.38 11.88
CA SER A 153 -12.74 12.12 11.34
C SER A 153 -11.83 11.61 10.24
N LEU A 154 -11.50 10.33 10.29
CA LEU A 154 -10.60 9.69 9.34
C LEU A 154 -11.27 8.48 8.68
N VAL A 155 -11.17 8.40 7.37
CA VAL A 155 -11.62 7.23 6.60
C VAL A 155 -10.40 6.56 5.96
N MET A 156 -10.22 5.27 6.23
CA MET A 156 -9.20 4.47 5.57
C MET A 156 -9.79 3.18 5.00
N GLY A 157 -9.06 2.56 4.10
CA GLY A 157 -9.48 1.31 3.47
C GLY A 157 -8.31 0.56 2.88
N GLY A 158 -8.51 -0.72 2.66
CA GLY A 158 -7.50 -1.63 2.12
C GLY A 158 -7.98 -3.08 2.17
N GLY A 159 -7.03 -4.01 2.20
CA GLY A 159 -7.25 -5.43 2.39
C GLY A 159 -8.38 -6.01 1.55
N ALA A 160 -9.40 -6.51 2.23
CA ALA A 160 -10.53 -7.17 1.58
C ALA A 160 -11.27 -6.26 0.59
N ALA A 161 -11.45 -4.96 0.91
CA ALA A 161 -12.12 -4.00 0.03
C ALA A 161 -11.35 -3.76 -1.28
N ALA A 162 -10.01 -3.82 -1.24
CA ALA A 162 -9.15 -3.67 -2.41
C ALA A 162 -8.97 -4.97 -3.21
N ALA A 163 -9.23 -6.12 -2.63
CA ALA A 163 -8.90 -7.44 -3.18
C ALA A 163 -10.00 -8.05 -4.06
N THR A 164 -11.05 -7.30 -4.37
CA THR A 164 -12.16 -7.71 -5.24
C THR A 164 -11.94 -7.24 -6.68
N SER A 165 -12.71 -7.77 -7.64
CA SER A 165 -12.62 -7.39 -9.05
C SER A 165 -12.93 -5.91 -9.30
N ASN A 166 -13.75 -5.29 -8.45
CA ASN A 166 -14.07 -3.85 -8.43
C ASN A 166 -13.29 -3.08 -7.35
N GLY A 167 -12.18 -3.65 -6.86
CA GLY A 167 -11.40 -3.06 -5.77
C GLY A 167 -10.90 -1.63 -6.04
N LEU A 168 -10.62 -1.27 -7.29
CA LEU A 168 -10.26 0.11 -7.64
C LEU A 168 -11.41 1.07 -7.36
N TYR A 169 -12.61 0.73 -7.81
CA TYR A 169 -13.82 1.51 -7.52
C TYR A 169 -14.05 1.63 -6.01
N ASN A 170 -13.99 0.52 -5.29
CA ASN A 170 -14.14 0.52 -3.84
C ASN A 170 -13.18 1.51 -3.18
N MET A 171 -11.90 1.44 -3.53
CA MET A 171 -10.87 2.27 -2.90
C MET A 171 -11.00 3.75 -3.27
N VAL A 172 -11.37 4.07 -4.52
CA VAL A 172 -11.63 5.46 -4.94
C VAL A 172 -12.80 6.04 -4.15
N ALA A 173 -13.91 5.31 -4.04
CA ALA A 173 -15.09 5.74 -3.28
C ALA A 173 -14.77 5.96 -1.79
N ILE A 174 -14.03 5.03 -1.18
CA ILE A 174 -13.65 5.10 0.24
C ILE A 174 -12.73 6.29 0.49
N TYR A 175 -11.67 6.46 -0.30
CA TYR A 175 -10.72 7.55 -0.09
C TYR A 175 -11.32 8.92 -0.38
N PHE A 176 -12.26 9.00 -1.31
CA PHE A 176 -12.94 10.25 -1.65
C PHE A 176 -13.72 10.85 -0.46
N LEU A 177 -14.20 10.03 0.48
CA LEU A 177 -14.85 10.51 1.71
C LEU A 177 -13.97 11.50 2.48
N ASN A 178 -12.64 11.32 2.46
CA ASN A 178 -11.72 12.25 3.11
C ASN A 178 -11.71 13.65 2.46
N HIS A 179 -11.93 13.73 1.15
CA HIS A 179 -12.12 15.03 0.49
C HIS A 179 -13.42 15.70 0.92
N LEU A 180 -14.54 14.95 0.97
CA LEU A 180 -15.82 15.47 1.46
C LEU A 180 -15.72 15.98 2.90
N LEU A 181 -14.95 15.31 3.74
CA LEU A 181 -14.70 15.74 5.11
C LEU A 181 -13.71 16.90 5.22
N GLY A 182 -13.02 17.27 4.13
CA GLY A 182 -12.02 18.33 4.11
C GLY A 182 -10.83 18.07 5.04
N ASN A 183 -10.46 16.78 5.27
CA ASN A 183 -9.43 16.37 6.23
C ASN A 183 -8.08 16.02 5.56
N VAL A 184 -7.98 16.11 4.24
CA VAL A 184 -6.73 15.88 3.52
C VAL A 184 -5.72 17.00 3.83
N GLY A 185 -4.52 16.64 4.24
CA GLY A 185 -3.47 17.55 4.69
C GLY A 185 -3.64 18.10 6.11
N LYS A 186 -4.59 17.57 6.88
CA LYS A 186 -4.86 18.02 8.26
C LYS A 186 -4.53 16.91 9.28
N SER A 187 -4.17 17.33 10.50
CA SER A 187 -3.99 16.41 11.63
C SER A 187 -5.27 15.61 11.90
N GLY A 188 -5.13 14.34 12.21
CA GLY A 188 -6.26 13.43 12.38
C GLY A 188 -6.93 13.00 11.08
N GLY A 189 -6.36 13.39 9.92
CA GLY A 189 -6.83 13.06 8.58
C GLY A 189 -5.79 12.32 7.76
N VAL A 190 -5.77 12.58 6.44
CA VAL A 190 -4.84 11.97 5.49
C VAL A 190 -3.69 12.93 5.23
N LEU A 191 -2.48 12.55 5.63
CA LEU A 191 -1.27 13.34 5.48
C LEU A 191 -0.46 12.86 4.27
N PRO A 192 -0.38 13.63 3.16
CA PRO A 192 0.48 13.29 2.04
C PRO A 192 1.94 13.22 2.50
N ASN A 193 2.65 12.18 2.08
CA ASN A 193 4.08 12.11 2.30
C ASN A 193 4.80 13.03 1.31
N PRO A 194 5.71 13.88 1.78
CA PRO A 194 6.49 14.74 0.90
C PRO A 194 7.42 13.90 0.00
N ASP A 195 7.81 14.49 -1.12
CA ASP A 195 8.79 13.86 -2.01
C ASP A 195 10.11 13.61 -1.31
N LEU A 196 10.83 12.57 -1.75
CA LEU A 196 12.13 12.26 -1.20
C LEU A 196 13.13 13.40 -1.52
N PRO A 197 14.02 13.75 -0.56
CA PRO A 197 15.05 14.76 -0.79
C PRO A 197 16.21 14.26 -1.68
N LEU A 198 15.98 13.22 -2.46
CA LEU A 198 16.98 12.52 -3.26
C LEU A 198 16.71 12.80 -4.74
N GLU A 199 17.07 14.01 -5.18
CA GLU A 199 16.82 14.51 -6.54
C GLU A 199 17.40 13.64 -7.66
N HIS A 200 18.40 12.81 -7.36
CA HIS A 200 19.10 11.98 -8.34
C HIS A 200 18.70 10.50 -8.31
N LEU A 201 17.88 10.09 -7.36
CA LEU A 201 17.34 8.73 -7.36
C LEU A 201 16.07 8.68 -8.21
N PRO A 202 15.92 7.64 -9.05
CA PRO A 202 14.66 7.44 -9.74
C PRO A 202 13.54 7.36 -8.70
N ALA A 203 12.41 7.97 -9.01
CA ALA A 203 11.19 7.79 -8.22
C ALA A 203 11.04 6.29 -7.91
N THR A 204 10.74 5.97 -6.66
CA THR A 204 10.62 4.59 -6.17
C THR A 204 9.95 3.72 -7.23
N ALA A 205 10.69 2.72 -7.71
CA ALA A 205 10.19 1.85 -8.76
C ALA A 205 8.88 1.21 -8.29
N THR A 206 7.81 1.51 -8.98
CA THR A 206 6.55 0.80 -8.76
C THR A 206 6.76 -0.66 -9.08
N GLY A 207 6.28 -1.56 -8.23
CA GLY A 207 6.36 -2.99 -8.52
C GLY A 207 5.73 -3.30 -9.87
N ALA A 208 6.34 -4.20 -10.63
CA ALA A 208 5.85 -4.61 -11.95
C ALA A 208 4.42 -5.18 -11.85
N SER A 209 3.57 -4.79 -12.79
CA SER A 209 2.23 -5.34 -12.95
C SER A 209 2.29 -6.79 -13.43
N PHE A 210 1.20 -7.52 -13.26
CA PHE A 210 1.10 -8.89 -13.79
C PHE A 210 1.28 -8.95 -15.33
N ALA A 211 0.80 -7.94 -16.06
CA ALA A 211 1.00 -7.84 -17.50
C ALA A 211 2.48 -7.66 -17.90
N GLU A 212 3.24 -6.91 -17.12
CA GLU A 212 4.69 -6.76 -17.31
C GLU A 212 5.41 -8.06 -17.02
N TRP A 213 5.04 -8.79 -15.96
CA TRP A 213 5.56 -10.15 -15.72
C TRP A 213 5.27 -11.10 -16.87
N GLN A 214 4.07 -11.10 -17.42
CA GLN A 214 3.73 -11.89 -18.62
C GLN A 214 4.60 -11.50 -19.82
N THR A 215 4.84 -10.20 -20.00
CA THR A 215 5.69 -9.69 -21.09
C THR A 215 7.14 -10.15 -20.95
N VAL A 216 7.72 -10.05 -19.76
CA VAL A 216 9.10 -10.52 -19.49
C VAL A 216 9.20 -12.04 -19.69
N THR A 217 8.22 -12.79 -19.18
CA THR A 217 8.16 -14.25 -19.32
C THR A 217 8.08 -14.67 -20.81
N ALA A 218 7.30 -13.94 -21.63
CA ALA A 218 7.28 -14.18 -23.06
C ALA A 218 8.64 -13.90 -23.73
N LYS A 219 9.31 -12.80 -23.36
CA LYS A 219 10.66 -12.49 -23.87
C LYS A 219 11.69 -13.57 -23.51
N MET A 220 11.59 -14.18 -22.32
CA MET A 220 12.46 -15.30 -21.93
C MET A 220 12.25 -16.49 -22.87
N ARG A 221 11.00 -16.90 -23.13
CA ARG A 221 10.65 -17.99 -24.04
C ARG A 221 11.13 -17.74 -25.48
N ASP A 222 11.08 -16.49 -25.92
CA ASP A 222 11.54 -16.06 -27.24
C ASP A 222 13.07 -16.00 -27.36
N GLY A 223 13.83 -16.34 -26.30
CA GLY A 223 15.29 -16.23 -26.28
C GLY A 223 15.83 -14.81 -26.34
N LYS A 224 15.03 -13.83 -25.92
CA LYS A 224 15.41 -12.40 -25.90
C LYS A 224 16.03 -11.96 -24.58
N VAL A 225 16.15 -12.87 -23.61
CA VAL A 225 16.75 -12.65 -22.29
C VAL A 225 17.87 -13.67 -22.12
N ASN A 226 19.11 -13.22 -22.10
CA ASN A 226 20.27 -14.10 -22.00
C ASN A 226 20.72 -14.31 -20.53
N LEU A 227 20.42 -13.32 -19.66
CA LEU A 227 20.81 -13.37 -18.26
C LEU A 227 19.64 -12.92 -17.39
N VAL A 228 19.35 -13.69 -16.35
CA VAL A 228 18.44 -13.33 -15.25
C VAL A 228 19.22 -13.33 -13.96
N MET A 229 19.14 -12.24 -13.22
CA MET A 229 19.71 -12.08 -11.88
C MET A 229 18.56 -11.83 -10.89
N MET A 230 18.50 -12.62 -9.82
CA MET A 230 17.41 -12.56 -8.85
C MET A 230 17.92 -12.32 -7.45
N HIS A 231 17.35 -11.31 -6.80
CA HIS A 231 17.62 -10.95 -5.41
C HIS A 231 16.31 -10.74 -4.66
N GLY A 232 16.18 -11.34 -3.48
CA GLY A 232 15.05 -11.14 -2.58
C GLY A 232 13.69 -11.62 -3.12
N ALA A 233 13.66 -12.50 -4.13
CA ALA A 233 12.43 -12.94 -4.78
C ALA A 233 12.48 -14.42 -5.17
N ASN A 234 11.33 -15.09 -5.02
CA ASN A 234 11.12 -16.48 -5.49
C ASN A 234 9.93 -16.52 -6.47
N PRO A 235 10.11 -16.04 -7.73
CA PRO A 235 9.02 -15.93 -8.69
C PRO A 235 8.48 -17.27 -9.19
N VAL A 236 9.26 -18.35 -9.15
CA VAL A 236 8.77 -19.69 -9.51
C VAL A 236 7.65 -20.14 -8.57
N TYR A 237 7.76 -19.81 -7.29
CA TYR A 237 6.71 -20.07 -6.29
C TYR A 237 5.65 -18.98 -6.24
N GLY A 238 6.08 -17.71 -6.28
CA GLY A 238 5.21 -16.57 -5.97
C GLY A 238 4.29 -16.11 -7.10
N LEU A 239 4.64 -16.40 -8.36
CA LEU A 239 3.80 -16.02 -9.50
C LEU A 239 2.69 -17.05 -9.73
N PRO A 240 1.50 -16.62 -10.23
CA PRO A 240 0.46 -17.55 -10.63
C PRO A 240 0.96 -18.58 -11.64
N ALA A 241 0.55 -19.83 -11.48
CA ALA A 241 0.96 -20.95 -12.38
C ALA A 241 0.69 -20.65 -13.86
N ALA A 242 -0.35 -19.86 -14.17
CA ALA A 242 -0.66 -19.43 -15.54
C ALA A 242 0.44 -18.61 -16.23
N THR A 243 1.41 -18.07 -15.50
CA THR A 243 2.58 -17.41 -16.09
C THR A 243 3.54 -18.40 -16.72
N ASN A 244 3.57 -19.64 -16.23
CA ASN A 244 4.58 -20.66 -16.58
C ASN A 244 6.01 -20.08 -16.48
N PHE A 245 6.30 -19.35 -15.41
CA PHE A 245 7.57 -18.64 -15.26
C PHE A 245 8.77 -19.62 -15.19
N GLY A 246 8.63 -20.74 -14.48
CA GLY A 246 9.69 -21.75 -14.38
C GLY A 246 10.07 -22.32 -15.77
N ASP A 247 9.08 -22.62 -16.61
CA ASP A 247 9.35 -23.11 -17.99
C ASP A 247 10.06 -22.04 -18.83
N ALA A 248 9.66 -20.77 -18.68
CA ALA A 248 10.31 -19.67 -19.38
C ALA A 248 11.75 -19.44 -18.89
N LEU A 249 11.99 -19.63 -17.59
CA LEU A 249 13.32 -19.51 -17.01
C LEU A 249 14.31 -20.55 -17.56
N ASN A 250 13.83 -21.77 -17.88
CA ASN A 250 14.64 -22.80 -18.54
C ASN A 250 15.13 -22.39 -19.96
N SER A 251 14.54 -21.36 -20.57
CA SER A 251 14.96 -20.83 -21.88
C SER A 251 16.05 -19.76 -21.76
N VAL A 252 16.40 -19.35 -20.55
CA VAL A 252 17.43 -18.33 -20.29
C VAL A 252 18.79 -18.97 -20.25
N GLU A 253 19.79 -18.37 -20.92
CA GLU A 253 21.15 -18.93 -21.02
C GLU A 253 21.86 -18.98 -19.67
N LYS A 254 21.68 -17.93 -18.84
CA LYS A 254 22.31 -17.82 -17.51
C LYS A 254 21.34 -17.31 -16.47
N ILE A 255 21.34 -18.01 -15.33
CA ILE A 255 20.49 -17.69 -14.18
C ILE A 255 21.41 -17.54 -12.95
N VAL A 256 21.34 -16.36 -12.31
CA VAL A 256 22.09 -16.06 -11.08
C VAL A 256 21.11 -15.77 -9.95
N SER A 257 21.24 -16.47 -8.84
CA SER A 257 20.47 -16.22 -7.62
C SER A 257 21.37 -15.64 -6.53
N PHE A 258 20.88 -14.61 -5.86
CA PHE A 258 21.50 -14.03 -4.65
C PHE A 258 20.77 -14.47 -3.38
N SER A 259 19.91 -15.50 -3.46
CA SER A 259 19.20 -16.02 -2.30
C SER A 259 20.14 -16.73 -1.33
N SER A 260 19.93 -16.49 -0.03
CA SER A 260 20.57 -17.23 1.05
C SER A 260 19.86 -18.57 1.37
N PHE A 261 18.74 -18.84 0.68
CA PHE A 261 17.95 -20.05 0.85
C PHE A 261 17.80 -20.79 -0.47
N MET A 262 17.80 -22.13 -0.41
CA MET A 262 17.53 -22.98 -1.56
C MET A 262 16.02 -23.10 -1.78
N ASP A 263 15.46 -22.07 -2.41
CA ASP A 263 14.06 -22.04 -2.83
C ASP A 263 13.88 -22.60 -4.27
N GLU A 264 12.64 -22.67 -4.76
CA GLU A 264 12.29 -23.23 -6.06
C GLU A 264 12.99 -22.49 -7.21
N THR A 265 13.12 -21.17 -7.11
CA THR A 265 13.79 -20.35 -8.11
C THR A 265 15.32 -20.53 -8.04
N THR A 266 15.87 -20.52 -6.84
CA THR A 266 17.31 -20.71 -6.61
C THR A 266 17.78 -22.09 -7.06
N ALA A 267 16.92 -23.12 -6.92
CA ALA A 267 17.23 -24.47 -7.41
C ALA A 267 17.40 -24.57 -8.93
N MET A 268 16.92 -23.57 -9.68
CA MET A 268 17.08 -23.47 -11.14
C MET A 268 18.29 -22.61 -11.57
N ALA A 269 19.02 -22.03 -10.61
CA ALA A 269 20.13 -21.11 -10.92
C ALA A 269 21.40 -21.88 -11.31
N ASP A 270 22.12 -21.35 -12.33
CA ASP A 270 23.45 -21.82 -12.72
C ASP A 270 24.53 -21.37 -11.72
N LEU A 271 24.31 -20.24 -11.06
CA LEU A 271 25.23 -19.67 -10.09
C LEU A 271 24.45 -19.11 -8.90
N ILE A 272 24.89 -19.49 -7.70
CA ILE A 272 24.33 -18.98 -6.45
C ILE A 272 25.43 -18.18 -5.74
N LEU A 273 25.13 -16.91 -5.48
CA LEU A 273 25.98 -15.97 -4.73
C LEU A 273 25.20 -15.52 -3.48
N PRO A 274 25.27 -16.26 -2.38
CA PRO A 274 24.40 -16.01 -1.23
C PRO A 274 24.62 -14.62 -0.63
N ASP A 275 23.52 -13.85 -0.47
CA ASP A 275 23.52 -12.54 0.16
C ASP A 275 23.72 -12.65 1.69
N HIS A 276 24.20 -11.58 2.30
CA HIS A 276 24.18 -11.41 3.75
C HIS A 276 22.75 -11.30 4.27
N THR A 277 22.56 -11.66 5.53
CA THR A 277 21.31 -11.28 6.22
C THR A 277 21.32 -9.78 6.54
N TYR A 278 20.14 -9.22 6.82
CA TYR A 278 20.02 -7.80 7.19
C TYR A 278 20.83 -7.42 8.45
N LEU A 279 21.09 -8.36 9.36
CA LEU A 279 21.93 -8.14 10.55
C LEU A 279 23.43 -8.03 10.22
N GLU A 280 23.85 -8.46 9.07
CA GLU A 280 25.24 -8.51 8.60
C GLU A 280 25.56 -7.42 7.55
N SER A 281 24.53 -6.67 7.10
CA SER A 281 24.65 -5.75 5.96
C SER A 281 24.46 -4.29 6.36
N TRP A 282 25.10 -3.39 5.60
CA TRP A 282 24.71 -2.00 5.48
C TRP A 282 23.48 -1.91 4.59
N GLY A 283 22.57 -1.01 4.91
CA GLY A 283 21.36 -0.78 4.13
C GLY A 283 20.72 0.55 4.48
N ASP A 284 19.71 0.90 3.72
CA ASP A 284 18.85 2.04 3.92
C ASP A 284 17.39 1.64 3.69
N ASP A 285 16.49 2.44 4.20
CA ASP A 285 15.07 2.30 3.94
C ASP A 285 14.38 3.67 3.92
N VAL A 286 13.49 3.82 2.99
CA VAL A 286 12.56 4.93 2.91
C VAL A 286 11.18 4.41 3.25
N PRO A 287 10.66 4.71 4.45
CA PRO A 287 9.43 4.13 4.92
C PRO A 287 8.23 4.47 4.01
N GLU A 288 7.41 3.47 3.74
CA GLU A 288 6.12 3.62 3.07
C GLU A 288 5.07 2.75 3.79
N PRO A 289 4.00 3.35 4.33
CA PRO A 289 3.75 4.78 4.41
C PRO A 289 4.80 5.52 5.23
N GLY A 290 5.16 6.73 4.76
CA GLY A 290 6.04 7.59 5.51
C GLY A 290 5.36 8.17 6.74
N PRO A 291 6.13 8.81 7.64
CA PRO A 291 5.60 9.38 8.88
C PRO A 291 4.96 10.78 8.72
N GLY A 292 4.62 11.22 7.50
CA GLY A 292 4.13 12.57 7.22
C GLY A 292 5.24 13.61 7.04
N TYR A 293 6.51 13.22 7.13
CA TYR A 293 7.70 14.03 6.85
C TYR A 293 8.76 13.18 6.13
N GLN A 294 9.74 13.84 5.52
CA GLN A 294 10.84 13.13 4.85
C GLN A 294 11.69 12.37 5.86
N ALA A 295 11.85 11.07 5.65
CA ALA A 295 12.68 10.23 6.48
C ALA A 295 13.43 9.20 5.63
N ILE A 296 14.71 9.02 5.96
CA ILE A 296 15.55 7.92 5.49
C ILE A 296 16.15 7.29 6.73
N THR A 297 16.09 6.00 6.82
CA THR A 297 16.72 5.23 7.90
C THR A 297 17.94 4.52 7.36
N PHE A 298 18.99 4.44 8.15
CA PHE A 298 20.21 3.70 7.82
C PHE A 298 20.38 2.52 8.77
N GLN A 299 20.70 1.40 8.19
CA GLN A 299 21.01 0.17 8.91
C GLN A 299 22.51 -0.08 8.83
N GLN A 300 23.11 -0.36 9.96
CA GLN A 300 24.49 -0.84 10.04
C GLN A 300 24.51 -2.31 10.48
N PRO A 301 25.54 -3.10 10.06
CA PRO A 301 25.67 -4.47 10.55
C PRO A 301 25.86 -4.49 12.06
N VAL A 302 25.13 -5.37 12.72
CA VAL A 302 25.20 -5.59 14.19
C VAL A 302 25.96 -6.86 14.54
N ILE A 303 26.15 -7.75 13.59
CA ILE A 303 26.97 -8.96 13.72
C ILE A 303 27.94 -9.09 12.54
N ARG A 304 29.02 -9.84 12.74
CA ARG A 304 29.90 -10.23 11.63
C ARG A 304 29.23 -11.33 10.81
N PRO A 305 29.56 -11.42 9.50
CA PRO A 305 29.07 -12.51 8.67
C PRO A 305 29.35 -13.88 9.32
N PHE A 306 28.31 -14.67 9.43
CA PHE A 306 28.39 -16.00 10.06
C PHE A 306 28.79 -17.08 9.06
N LEU A 307 28.40 -16.91 7.80
CA LEU A 307 28.69 -17.85 6.71
C LEU A 307 29.50 -17.15 5.61
N ASN A 308 29.93 -17.91 4.61
CA ASN A 308 30.62 -17.38 3.44
C ASN A 308 29.61 -16.76 2.45
N THR A 309 29.11 -15.60 2.82
CA THR A 309 28.16 -14.80 2.05
C THR A 309 28.77 -13.45 1.71
N LYS A 310 28.13 -12.67 0.82
CA LYS A 310 28.58 -11.33 0.44
C LYS A 310 27.35 -10.43 0.17
N PRO A 311 27.34 -9.16 0.65
CA PRO A 311 26.25 -8.26 0.39
C PRO A 311 25.96 -8.12 -1.11
N PHE A 312 24.67 -8.15 -1.47
CA PHE A 312 24.23 -7.99 -2.86
C PHE A 312 24.80 -6.71 -3.51
N GLY A 313 24.70 -5.57 -2.81
CA GLY A 313 25.26 -4.31 -3.30
C GLY A 313 26.76 -4.37 -3.56
N ASP A 314 27.54 -4.97 -2.63
CA ASP A 314 29.00 -5.15 -2.82
C ASP A 314 29.30 -6.08 -3.99
N SER A 315 28.47 -7.10 -4.21
CA SER A 315 28.62 -8.02 -5.35
C SER A 315 28.40 -7.29 -6.67
N LEU A 316 27.44 -6.38 -6.75
CA LEU A 316 27.20 -5.55 -7.93
C LEU A 316 28.32 -4.53 -8.16
N LEU A 317 28.84 -3.90 -7.09
CA LEU A 317 30.00 -2.99 -7.19
C LEU A 317 31.27 -3.71 -7.67
N ASP A 318 31.52 -4.92 -7.19
CA ASP A 318 32.61 -5.76 -7.69
C ASP A 318 32.44 -6.12 -9.16
N LEU A 319 31.23 -6.46 -9.57
CA LEU A 319 30.90 -6.77 -10.96
C LEU A 319 31.13 -5.54 -11.85
N SER A 320 30.67 -4.36 -11.43
CA SER A 320 30.84 -3.13 -12.21
C SER A 320 32.30 -2.80 -12.44
N ARG A 321 33.15 -2.94 -11.42
CA ARG A 321 34.62 -2.73 -11.53
C ARG A 321 35.29 -3.72 -12.48
N ARG A 322 34.83 -4.97 -12.50
CA ARG A 322 35.36 -6.01 -13.41
C ARG A 322 34.94 -5.81 -14.85
N VAL A 323 33.70 -5.33 -15.08
CA VAL A 323 33.22 -4.98 -16.42
C VAL A 323 33.94 -3.74 -16.93
N GLY A 324 34.19 -2.75 -16.06
CA GLY A 324 34.92 -1.53 -16.40
C GLY A 324 34.17 -0.59 -17.34
N GLY A 325 34.93 0.34 -17.94
CA GLY A 325 34.39 1.35 -18.85
C GLY A 325 33.31 2.21 -18.20
N ASN A 326 32.41 2.77 -18.99
CA ASN A 326 31.36 3.68 -18.50
C ASN A 326 30.52 3.08 -17.37
N PHE A 327 30.31 1.75 -17.35
CA PHE A 327 29.56 1.10 -16.29
C PHE A 327 30.34 1.07 -14.97
N GLY A 328 31.62 0.73 -15.00
CA GLY A 328 32.48 0.79 -13.82
C GLY A 328 32.65 2.23 -13.29
N ASP A 329 32.81 3.18 -14.18
CA ASP A 329 33.01 4.58 -13.83
C ASP A 329 31.76 5.22 -13.22
N SER A 330 30.56 4.74 -13.58
CA SER A 330 29.28 5.22 -13.01
C SER A 330 29.03 4.77 -11.57
N LEU A 331 29.78 3.76 -11.07
CA LEU A 331 29.65 3.20 -9.72
C LEU A 331 31.02 3.22 -9.00
N PRO A 332 31.51 4.41 -8.60
CA PRO A 332 32.89 4.59 -8.14
C PRO A 332 33.15 4.08 -6.71
N TRP A 333 32.11 3.63 -6.01
CA TRP A 333 32.22 3.24 -4.60
C TRP A 333 32.87 1.88 -4.41
N GLY A 334 33.60 1.75 -3.30
CA GLY A 334 34.29 0.50 -2.93
C GLY A 334 33.38 -0.58 -2.35
N ASN A 335 32.34 -0.18 -1.65
CA ASN A 335 31.38 -1.05 -0.97
C ASN A 335 30.08 -0.31 -0.71
N MET A 336 29.06 -1.02 -0.25
CA MET A 336 27.72 -0.44 -0.01
C MET A 336 27.71 0.62 1.09
N LYS A 337 28.61 0.54 2.09
CA LYS A 337 28.73 1.58 3.11
C LYS A 337 29.14 2.94 2.52
N ASP A 338 29.97 2.93 1.49
CA ASP A 338 30.43 4.16 0.82
C ASP A 338 29.34 4.74 -0.10
N VAL A 339 28.36 3.92 -0.52
CA VAL A 339 27.19 4.34 -1.30
C VAL A 339 26.19 5.11 -0.44
N LEU A 340 25.97 4.65 0.78
CA LEU A 340 25.04 5.24 1.76
C LEU A 340 25.61 6.52 2.38
#